data_b9710d7eece9f46f80f8e18abd123bf5
#
_entry.id   b9710d7eece9f46f80f8e18abd123bf5
#
_cell.length_a   1.000
_cell.length_b   1.000
_cell.length_c   1.000
_cell.angle_alpha   90.00
_cell.angle_beta   90.00
_cell.angle_gamma   90.00
#
_symmetry.space_group_name_H-M   'P 1'
#
loop_
_entity.id
_entity.type
_entity.pdbx_description
1 polymer ?
#
loop_
_entity_poly.entity_id
_entity_poly.type
_entity_poly.pdbx_seq_one_letter_code
_entity_poly.pdbx_strand_id
1 'polypeptide(L)'
;ILGDLRYVHCSASNGILNFPNSNYNLVRPGIILYGYESCEGAAEKLNLKPVCKFKSKITFLKEVEANTSIGYSRSFVTKRKTKVATIPVGYADGLKRVLSNKGEVVINGKKVPIIGSVCMDSFMADVTDLEEVSSGDDVYIWDNENITVEEIAKACGTINYEIICTVSYRVPRVFVK
;
A
#
# COMPACT_ATOMS: atom_id res chain seq x y z
N ILE A 1 6.76 -28.75 35.92
CA ILE A 1 5.43 -28.41 36.44
C ILE A 1 4.40 -28.23 35.33
N LEU A 2 4.82 -28.03 34.10
CA LEU A 2 4.00 -28.16 32.89
C LEU A 2 4.26 -29.58 32.39
N GLY A 3 3.24 -30.46 32.41
CA GLY A 3 3.36 -31.82 31.85
C GLY A 3 3.78 -31.80 30.37
N ASP A 4 3.82 -32.98 29.74
CA ASP A 4 4.19 -33.10 28.33
C ASP A 4 3.21 -32.29 27.42
N LEU A 5 3.65 -31.09 27.01
CA LEU A 5 2.89 -30.23 26.12
C LEU A 5 3.06 -30.73 24.68
N ARG A 6 1.96 -30.96 23.99
CA ARG A 6 1.96 -31.37 22.57
C ARG A 6 2.61 -30.31 21.68
N TYR A 7 2.34 -29.02 21.97
CA TYR A 7 2.87 -27.89 21.22
C TYR A 7 3.50 -26.87 22.17
N VAL A 8 4.74 -26.54 21.90
CA VAL A 8 5.49 -25.49 22.56
C VAL A 8 5.97 -24.50 21.53
N HIS A 9 5.60 -23.24 21.68
CA HIS A 9 5.93 -22.18 20.73
C HIS A 9 6.04 -20.81 21.36
N CYS A 10 6.95 -19.97 20.86
CA CYS A 10 7.00 -18.55 21.18
C CYS A 10 7.32 -17.68 19.95
N SER A 11 7.99 -18.23 18.93
CA SER A 11 8.49 -17.48 17.78
C SER A 11 7.37 -17.13 16.79
N ALA A 12 7.19 -15.84 16.52
CA ALA A 12 6.53 -15.30 15.35
C ALA A 12 7.57 -15.00 14.26
N SER A 13 7.21 -14.37 13.14
CA SER A 13 8.07 -14.17 11.97
C SER A 13 9.50 -13.70 12.30
N ASN A 14 9.65 -12.65 13.09
CA ASN A 14 10.96 -12.15 13.51
C ASN A 14 11.71 -13.14 14.41
N GLY A 15 11.01 -13.75 15.36
CA GLY A 15 11.59 -14.77 16.26
C GLY A 15 12.12 -15.98 15.51
N ILE A 16 11.40 -16.45 14.49
CA ILE A 16 11.81 -17.57 13.64
C ILE A 16 13.17 -17.31 13.00
N LEU A 17 13.40 -16.08 12.56
CA LEU A 17 14.62 -15.70 11.83
C LEU A 17 15.81 -15.45 12.73
N ASN A 18 15.60 -14.75 13.84
CA ASN A 18 16.69 -14.21 14.64
C ASN A 18 16.98 -15.03 15.91
N PHE A 19 16.04 -15.90 16.32
CA PHE A 19 16.17 -16.71 17.53
C PHE A 19 15.80 -18.18 17.29
N PRO A 20 16.56 -18.91 16.42
CA PRO A 20 16.22 -20.28 16.01
C PRO A 20 16.11 -21.24 17.18
N ASN A 21 16.86 -21.06 18.26
CA ASN A 21 16.79 -21.88 19.46
C ASN A 21 15.46 -21.74 20.24
N SER A 22 14.66 -20.72 19.94
CA SER A 22 13.34 -20.49 20.55
C SER A 22 12.17 -20.98 19.69
N ASN A 23 12.46 -21.66 18.59
CA ASN A 23 11.41 -22.16 17.70
C ASN A 23 10.66 -23.38 18.27
N TYR A 24 11.29 -24.14 19.16
CA TYR A 24 10.73 -25.36 19.77
C TYR A 24 10.15 -26.32 18.72
N ASN A 25 8.94 -26.83 18.95
CA ASN A 25 8.28 -27.77 18.04
C ASN A 25 7.11 -27.15 17.25
N LEU A 26 6.87 -25.84 17.37
CA LEU A 26 5.87 -25.09 16.63
C LEU A 26 6.32 -23.62 16.48
N VAL A 27 6.07 -23.04 15.31
CA VAL A 27 6.28 -21.63 15.01
C VAL A 27 5.02 -20.97 14.47
N ARG A 28 4.93 -19.65 14.58
CA ARG A 28 3.80 -18.86 14.09
C ARG A 28 4.24 -17.84 13.03
N PRO A 29 4.61 -18.28 11.81
CA PRO A 29 4.90 -17.35 10.73
C PRO A 29 3.65 -16.55 10.38
N GLY A 30 3.79 -15.24 10.22
CA GLY A 30 2.73 -14.32 9.82
C GLY A 30 3.13 -13.58 8.56
N ILE A 31 3.67 -12.38 8.71
CA ILE A 31 3.97 -11.47 7.59
C ILE A 31 4.89 -12.09 6.53
N ILE A 32 5.83 -12.94 6.92
CA ILE A 32 6.73 -13.64 6.00
C ILE A 32 6.00 -14.60 5.05
N LEU A 33 4.83 -15.12 5.43
CA LEU A 33 4.00 -15.93 4.52
C LEU A 33 3.38 -15.10 3.40
N TYR A 34 3.21 -13.79 3.63
CA TYR A 34 2.75 -12.85 2.61
C TYR A 34 3.91 -12.28 1.77
N GLY A 35 5.15 -12.70 2.05
CA GLY A 35 6.33 -12.27 1.34
C GLY A 35 6.84 -10.90 1.73
N TYR A 36 6.47 -10.39 2.90
CA TYR A 36 6.90 -9.08 3.39
C TYR A 36 7.83 -9.21 4.60
N GLU A 37 8.68 -8.19 4.80
CA GLU A 37 9.67 -8.20 5.86
C GLU A 37 9.06 -8.14 7.26
N SER A 38 9.60 -8.94 8.16
CA SER A 38 9.33 -8.86 9.60
C SER A 38 10.37 -8.03 10.35
N CYS A 39 11.53 -7.83 9.74
CA CYS A 39 12.66 -7.02 10.20
C CYS A 39 13.58 -6.75 9.00
N GLU A 40 14.47 -5.79 9.14
CA GLU A 40 15.44 -5.42 8.11
C GLU A 40 16.30 -6.63 7.65
N GLY A 41 16.41 -6.82 6.34
CA GLY A 41 17.16 -7.92 5.72
C GLY A 41 16.42 -9.28 5.71
N ALA A 42 15.19 -9.36 6.20
CA ALA A 42 14.43 -10.61 6.18
C ALA A 42 14.08 -11.05 4.75
N ALA A 43 13.85 -10.10 3.84
CA ALA A 43 13.52 -10.38 2.44
C ALA A 43 14.66 -11.12 1.72
N GLU A 44 15.89 -10.64 1.85
CA GLU A 44 17.07 -11.27 1.26
C GLU A 44 17.33 -12.65 1.88
N LYS A 45 17.34 -12.72 3.21
CA LYS A 45 17.66 -13.95 3.96
C LYS A 45 16.74 -15.11 3.62
N LEU A 46 15.46 -14.83 3.36
CA LEU A 46 14.44 -15.84 3.06
C LEU A 46 14.03 -15.87 1.58
N ASN A 47 14.59 -15.00 0.75
CA ASN A 47 14.15 -14.83 -0.65
C ASN A 47 12.62 -14.61 -0.72
N LEU A 48 12.11 -13.70 0.10
CA LEU A 48 10.69 -13.42 0.20
C LEU A 48 10.16 -12.84 -1.12
N LYS A 49 8.98 -13.30 -1.51
CA LYS A 49 8.27 -12.80 -2.70
C LYS A 49 6.89 -12.31 -2.27
N PRO A 50 6.62 -10.99 -2.35
CA PRO A 50 5.31 -10.45 -2.04
C PRO A 50 4.20 -11.11 -2.86
N VAL A 51 3.12 -11.55 -2.18
CA VAL A 51 2.05 -12.34 -2.79
C VAL A 51 0.91 -11.50 -3.37
N CYS A 52 0.89 -10.18 -3.14
CA CYS A 52 -0.20 -9.34 -3.62
C CYS A 52 0.25 -7.96 -4.08
N LYS A 53 -0.52 -7.41 -5.02
CA LYS A 53 -0.51 -6.01 -5.44
C LYS A 53 -1.88 -5.42 -5.14
N PHE A 54 -1.95 -4.14 -4.77
CA PHE A 54 -3.23 -3.44 -4.62
C PHE A 54 -3.37 -2.46 -5.77
N LYS A 55 -4.37 -2.69 -6.62
CA LYS A 55 -4.59 -1.86 -7.79
C LYS A 55 -6.04 -1.40 -7.93
N SER A 56 -6.20 -0.34 -8.68
CA SER A 56 -7.46 0.24 -9.11
C SER A 56 -7.33 0.74 -10.55
N LYS A 57 -8.24 1.58 -10.99
CA LYS A 57 -8.23 2.19 -12.31
C LYS A 57 -8.55 3.68 -12.23
N ILE A 58 -8.11 4.43 -13.23
CA ILE A 58 -8.58 5.80 -13.42
C ILE A 58 -10.03 5.76 -13.89
N THR A 59 -10.94 6.41 -13.15
CA THR A 59 -12.35 6.50 -13.55
C THR A 59 -12.71 7.82 -14.22
N PHE A 60 -11.94 8.87 -13.95
CA PHE A 60 -12.18 10.17 -14.54
C PHE A 60 -10.89 10.97 -14.65
N LEU A 61 -10.75 11.68 -15.77
CA LEU A 61 -9.65 12.62 -16.05
C LEU A 61 -10.20 13.98 -16.37
N LYS A 62 -9.59 15.02 -15.86
CA LYS A 62 -9.87 16.39 -16.28
C LYS A 62 -8.63 17.27 -16.15
N GLU A 63 -8.57 18.30 -16.99
CA GLU A 63 -7.64 19.41 -16.82
C GLU A 63 -8.28 20.52 -16.01
N VAL A 64 -7.51 21.14 -15.14
CA VAL A 64 -7.91 22.30 -14.35
C VAL A 64 -6.84 23.39 -14.47
N GLU A 65 -7.27 24.64 -14.42
CA GLU A 65 -6.35 25.78 -14.44
C GLU A 65 -5.57 25.94 -13.12
N ALA A 66 -4.51 26.72 -13.15
CA ALA A 66 -3.82 27.14 -11.93
C ALA A 66 -4.80 27.81 -10.96
N ASN A 67 -4.49 27.75 -9.65
CA ASN A 67 -5.32 28.28 -8.56
C ASN A 67 -6.68 27.57 -8.38
N THR A 68 -6.83 26.36 -8.92
CA THR A 68 -8.00 25.52 -8.70
C THR A 68 -7.82 24.66 -7.45
N SER A 69 -8.79 24.69 -6.54
CA SER A 69 -8.77 23.84 -5.34
C SER A 69 -9.23 22.40 -5.65
N ILE A 70 -8.54 21.41 -5.06
CA ILE A 70 -8.80 19.98 -5.27
C ILE A 70 -9.28 19.33 -3.97
N GLY A 71 -10.38 18.57 -4.09
CA GLY A 71 -10.93 17.74 -3.02
C GLY A 71 -11.57 18.52 -1.87
N TYR A 72 -11.92 17.77 -0.82
CA TYR A 72 -12.52 18.32 0.38
C TYR A 72 -11.58 19.25 1.13
N SER A 73 -12.15 20.24 1.79
CA SER A 73 -11.43 21.23 2.61
C SER A 73 -10.44 22.11 1.83
N ARG A 74 -10.44 22.01 0.50
CA ARG A 74 -9.52 22.76 -0.37
C ARG A 74 -8.05 22.60 0.08
N SER A 75 -7.69 21.41 0.52
CA SER A 75 -6.38 21.12 1.12
C SER A 75 -5.22 21.13 0.12
N PHE A 76 -5.53 21.21 -1.17
CA PHE A 76 -4.59 21.37 -2.27
C PHE A 76 -5.09 22.43 -3.24
N VAL A 77 -4.18 23.28 -3.73
CA VAL A 77 -4.46 24.25 -4.78
C VAL A 77 -3.41 24.10 -5.88
N THR A 78 -3.87 23.96 -7.12
CA THR A 78 -2.99 23.81 -8.28
C THR A 78 -2.13 25.07 -8.49
N LYS A 79 -0.85 24.89 -8.79
CA LYS A 79 0.08 25.99 -9.08
C LYS A 79 0.27 26.21 -10.58
N ARG A 80 -0.17 25.28 -11.40
CA ARG A 80 -0.09 25.29 -12.86
C ARG A 80 -1.35 24.65 -13.44
N LYS A 81 -1.54 24.71 -14.73
CA LYS A 81 -2.53 23.88 -15.42
C LYS A 81 -2.20 22.42 -15.11
N THR A 82 -3.15 21.68 -14.55
CA THR A 82 -2.94 20.37 -13.95
C THR A 82 -3.94 19.36 -14.50
N LYS A 83 -3.42 18.20 -14.95
CA LYS A 83 -4.25 17.05 -15.34
C LYS A 83 -4.48 16.17 -14.10
N VAL A 84 -5.73 16.06 -13.70
CA VAL A 84 -6.14 15.38 -12.46
C VAL A 84 -6.83 14.07 -12.80
N ALA A 85 -6.34 12.98 -12.24
CA ALA A 85 -6.99 11.67 -12.28
C ALA A 85 -7.80 11.46 -11.00
N THR A 86 -9.01 10.89 -11.13
CA THR A 86 -9.82 10.40 -10.02
C THR A 86 -9.76 8.88 -9.98
N ILE A 87 -9.45 8.33 -8.82
CA ILE A 87 -9.27 6.91 -8.59
C ILE A 87 -10.27 6.45 -7.51
N PRO A 88 -11.10 5.41 -7.77
CA PRO A 88 -12.14 4.94 -6.86
C PRO A 88 -11.56 4.01 -5.77
N VAL A 89 -10.66 4.55 -4.96
CA VAL A 89 -10.11 3.92 -3.75
C VAL A 89 -10.00 4.98 -2.68
N GLY A 90 -10.46 4.70 -1.48
CA GLY A 90 -10.37 5.61 -0.37
C GLY A 90 -10.05 4.91 0.96
N TYR A 91 -10.25 5.64 2.07
CA TYR A 91 -9.90 5.07 3.37
C TYR A 91 -10.83 3.92 3.79
N ALA A 92 -12.03 3.80 3.22
CA ALA A 92 -12.91 2.65 3.43
C ALA A 92 -12.41 1.39 2.69
N ASP A 93 -11.48 1.53 1.74
CA ASP A 93 -10.84 0.42 1.03
C ASP A 93 -9.52 0.01 1.68
N GLY A 94 -8.98 0.85 2.56
CA GLY A 94 -7.70 0.63 3.22
C GLY A 94 -6.61 1.65 2.89
N LEU A 95 -6.85 2.60 1.96
CA LEU A 95 -5.92 3.69 1.69
C LEU A 95 -5.93 4.69 2.84
N LYS A 96 -4.83 4.82 3.56
CA LYS A 96 -4.77 5.67 4.77
C LYS A 96 -4.99 7.14 4.45
N ARG A 97 -5.89 7.80 5.20
CA ARG A 97 -6.22 9.23 5.03
C ARG A 97 -5.01 10.15 5.23
N VAL A 98 -4.02 9.72 6.02
CA VAL A 98 -2.77 10.47 6.26
C VAL A 98 -1.92 10.67 5.00
N LEU A 99 -2.17 9.87 3.94
CA LEU A 99 -1.52 10.00 2.63
C LEU A 99 -2.03 11.20 1.81
N SER A 100 -3.05 11.93 2.29
CA SER A 100 -3.52 13.17 1.67
C SER A 100 -2.37 14.16 1.49
N ASN A 101 -2.12 14.62 0.26
CA ASN A 101 -1.03 15.51 -0.14
C ASN A 101 0.40 15.02 0.18
N LYS A 102 0.57 13.73 0.50
CA LYS A 102 1.87 13.16 0.89
C LYS A 102 2.19 11.84 0.20
N GLY A 103 1.15 11.06 -0.10
CA GLY A 103 1.30 9.75 -0.71
C GLY A 103 1.56 9.84 -2.21
N GLU A 104 2.00 8.72 -2.74
CA GLU A 104 2.18 8.51 -4.17
C GLU A 104 1.48 7.21 -4.57
N VAL A 105 1.16 7.09 -5.85
CA VAL A 105 0.68 5.86 -6.49
C VAL A 105 1.43 5.68 -7.81
N VAL A 106 1.35 4.50 -8.40
CA VAL A 106 2.02 4.21 -9.67
C VAL A 106 1.01 4.11 -10.80
N ILE A 107 1.25 4.86 -11.87
CA ILE A 107 0.48 4.84 -13.10
C ILE A 107 1.47 4.75 -14.25
N ASN A 108 1.28 3.80 -15.16
CA ASN A 108 2.17 3.57 -16.31
C ASN A 108 3.67 3.46 -15.90
N GLY A 109 3.93 2.78 -14.76
CA GLY A 109 5.28 2.58 -14.21
C GLY A 109 5.93 3.81 -13.58
N LYS A 110 5.23 4.94 -13.47
CA LYS A 110 5.75 6.18 -12.86
C LYS A 110 4.99 6.51 -11.58
N LYS A 111 5.72 6.94 -10.54
CA LYS A 111 5.12 7.48 -9.32
C LYS A 111 4.49 8.83 -9.60
N VAL A 112 3.26 9.01 -9.15
CA VAL A 112 2.52 10.28 -9.23
C VAL A 112 1.96 10.64 -7.86
N PRO A 113 1.93 11.94 -7.49
CA PRO A 113 1.50 12.35 -6.17
C PRO A 113 -0.02 12.31 -5.99
N ILE A 114 -0.45 11.92 -4.80
CA ILE A 114 -1.82 12.12 -4.32
C ILE A 114 -2.00 13.58 -3.98
N ILE A 115 -2.99 14.23 -4.59
CA ILE A 115 -3.32 15.64 -4.38
C ILE A 115 -4.72 15.80 -3.77
N GLY A 116 -4.82 16.70 -2.80
CA GLY A 116 -6.05 16.87 -2.02
C GLY A 116 -6.25 15.77 -0.97
N SER A 117 -7.42 15.76 -0.37
CA SER A 117 -7.76 14.79 0.68
C SER A 117 -8.09 13.42 0.09
N VAL A 118 -7.55 12.36 0.70
CA VAL A 118 -8.08 11.00 0.49
C VAL A 118 -9.47 10.96 1.13
N CYS A 119 -10.47 10.62 0.30
CA CYS A 119 -11.87 10.54 0.70
C CYS A 119 -12.23 9.11 1.13
N MET A 120 -13.52 8.88 1.45
CA MET A 120 -14.00 7.55 1.84
C MET A 120 -13.78 6.51 0.73
N ASP A 121 -14.16 6.89 -0.51
CA ASP A 121 -14.25 5.97 -1.65
C ASP A 121 -13.40 6.40 -2.86
N SER A 122 -12.63 7.49 -2.74
CA SER A 122 -11.82 7.99 -3.84
C SER A 122 -10.68 8.89 -3.37
N PHE A 123 -9.70 9.07 -4.24
CA PHE A 123 -8.67 10.10 -4.15
C PHE A 123 -8.35 10.68 -5.53
N MET A 124 -7.61 11.77 -5.56
CA MET A 124 -7.12 12.40 -6.78
C MET A 124 -5.58 12.33 -6.84
N ALA A 125 -5.06 12.17 -8.07
CA ALA A 125 -3.63 12.19 -8.35
C ALA A 125 -3.32 13.22 -9.44
N ASP A 126 -2.16 13.89 -9.32
CA ASP A 126 -1.62 14.75 -10.38
C ASP A 126 -0.90 13.88 -11.41
N VAL A 127 -1.46 13.83 -12.62
CA VAL A 127 -0.92 13.06 -13.73
C VAL A 127 -0.45 13.96 -14.88
N THR A 128 -0.17 15.25 -14.58
CA THR A 128 0.21 16.25 -15.58
C THR A 128 1.46 15.85 -16.34
N ASP A 129 2.43 15.25 -15.67
CA ASP A 129 3.74 14.93 -16.24
C ASP A 129 3.80 13.50 -16.85
N LEU A 130 2.65 12.83 -16.97
CA LEU A 130 2.52 11.59 -17.74
C LEU A 130 2.20 11.92 -19.20
N GLU A 131 3.00 11.41 -20.14
CA GLU A 131 2.83 11.64 -21.57
C GLU A 131 1.50 11.06 -22.08
N GLU A 132 1.26 9.79 -21.71
CA GLU A 132 0.03 9.08 -22.07
C GLU A 132 -0.67 8.61 -20.81
N VAL A 133 -1.91 9.05 -20.61
CA VAL A 133 -2.78 8.62 -19.53
C VAL A 133 -4.24 8.74 -19.94
N SER A 134 -4.99 7.67 -19.70
CA SER A 134 -6.39 7.53 -20.12
C SER A 134 -7.26 7.00 -18.98
N SER A 135 -8.56 7.27 -19.08
CA SER A 135 -9.55 6.60 -18.22
C SER A 135 -9.50 5.10 -18.49
N GLY A 136 -9.49 4.29 -17.44
CA GLY A 136 -9.33 2.85 -17.49
C GLY A 136 -7.91 2.35 -17.25
N ASP A 137 -6.89 3.22 -17.26
CA ASP A 137 -5.52 2.85 -16.93
C ASP A 137 -5.41 2.31 -15.51
N ASP A 138 -4.53 1.33 -15.31
CA ASP A 138 -4.27 0.73 -14.02
C ASP A 138 -3.50 1.70 -13.11
N VAL A 139 -3.93 1.76 -11.86
CA VAL A 139 -3.31 2.53 -10.78
C VAL A 139 -2.91 1.57 -9.68
N TYR A 140 -1.64 1.52 -9.34
CA TYR A 140 -1.16 0.69 -8.25
C TYR A 140 -0.95 1.53 -6.99
N ILE A 141 -1.63 1.15 -5.93
CA ILE A 141 -1.41 1.70 -4.58
C ILE A 141 -0.10 1.10 -4.05
N TRP A 142 0.15 -0.19 -4.31
CA TRP A 142 1.46 -0.83 -4.27
C TRP A 142 1.53 -1.95 -5.31
N ASP A 143 2.71 -2.12 -5.91
CA ASP A 143 3.01 -3.16 -6.89
C ASP A 143 4.22 -4.03 -6.50
N ASN A 144 4.92 -3.65 -5.42
CA ASN A 144 6.14 -4.26 -4.88
C ASN A 144 7.39 -4.10 -5.78
N GLU A 145 7.28 -3.33 -6.85
CA GLU A 145 8.37 -3.02 -7.78
C GLU A 145 8.71 -1.53 -7.73
N ASN A 146 7.72 -0.69 -8.02
CA ASN A 146 7.87 0.77 -8.03
C ASN A 146 7.48 1.39 -6.70
N ILE A 147 6.50 0.83 -6.01
CA ILE A 147 6.06 1.28 -4.69
C ILE A 147 5.77 0.07 -3.81
N THR A 148 6.43 0.01 -2.64
CA THR A 148 6.34 -1.12 -1.72
C THR A 148 5.38 -0.83 -0.56
N VAL A 149 4.93 -1.89 0.10
CA VAL A 149 4.12 -1.77 1.32
C VAL A 149 4.91 -1.09 2.44
N GLU A 150 6.22 -1.30 2.50
CA GLU A 150 7.13 -0.69 3.47
C GLU A 150 7.24 0.82 3.26
N GLU A 151 7.35 1.29 2.00
CA GLU A 151 7.33 2.73 1.69
C GLU A 151 6.03 3.39 2.15
N ILE A 152 4.89 2.75 1.89
CA ILE A 152 3.58 3.24 2.33
C ILE A 152 3.49 3.26 3.85
N ALA A 153 3.93 2.20 4.53
CA ALA A 153 3.95 2.13 5.97
C ALA A 153 4.76 3.27 6.59
N LYS A 154 5.95 3.52 6.04
CA LYS A 154 6.81 4.66 6.44
C LYS A 154 6.13 5.99 6.23
N ALA A 155 5.50 6.22 5.08
CA ALA A 155 4.76 7.44 4.79
C ALA A 155 3.55 7.64 5.72
N CYS A 156 2.96 6.54 6.21
CA CYS A 156 1.85 6.54 7.16
C CYS A 156 2.30 6.63 8.64
N GLY A 157 3.59 6.48 8.93
CA GLY A 157 4.10 6.42 10.30
C GLY A 157 3.71 5.14 11.03
N THR A 158 3.64 4.01 10.32
CA THR A 158 3.24 2.71 10.84
C THR A 158 4.10 1.57 10.29
N ILE A 159 3.66 0.33 10.45
CA ILE A 159 4.34 -0.88 9.99
C ILE A 159 3.58 -1.55 8.83
N ASN A 160 4.29 -2.31 8.00
CA ASN A 160 3.74 -3.00 6.84
C ASN A 160 2.58 -3.96 7.20
N TYR A 161 2.60 -4.56 8.38
CA TYR A 161 1.50 -5.39 8.91
C TYR A 161 0.17 -4.65 8.90
N GLU A 162 0.16 -3.41 9.40
CA GLU A 162 -1.07 -2.60 9.46
C GLU A 162 -1.56 -2.24 8.06
N ILE A 163 -0.66 -1.94 7.13
CA ILE A 163 -1.05 -1.60 5.75
C ILE A 163 -1.80 -2.76 5.12
N ILE A 164 -1.26 -3.97 5.21
CA ILE A 164 -1.87 -5.16 4.61
C ILE A 164 -3.20 -5.51 5.29
N CYS A 165 -3.24 -5.47 6.63
CA CYS A 165 -4.43 -5.82 7.41
C CYS A 165 -5.60 -4.86 7.21
N THR A 166 -5.34 -3.62 6.78
CA THR A 166 -6.40 -2.61 6.60
C THR A 166 -7.07 -2.64 5.23
N VAL A 167 -6.58 -3.44 4.29
CA VAL A 167 -7.32 -3.64 3.03
C VAL A 167 -8.67 -4.26 3.32
N SER A 168 -9.72 -3.47 3.08
CA SER A 168 -11.10 -3.81 3.41
C SER A 168 -11.58 -5.07 2.68
N TYR A 169 -12.50 -5.81 3.30
CA TYR A 169 -13.14 -6.98 2.69
C TYR A 169 -13.95 -6.63 1.43
N ARG A 170 -14.36 -5.39 1.26
CA ARG A 170 -15.08 -4.93 0.06
C ARG A 170 -14.17 -4.81 -1.18
N VAL A 171 -12.86 -4.80 -1.01
CA VAL A 171 -11.91 -4.85 -2.13
C VAL A 171 -11.85 -6.29 -2.65
N PRO A 172 -12.18 -6.55 -3.91
CA PRO A 172 -12.11 -7.89 -4.47
C PRO A 172 -10.71 -8.49 -4.41
N ARG A 173 -10.61 -9.78 -4.06
CA ARG A 173 -9.37 -10.55 -4.12
C ARG A 173 -9.40 -11.38 -5.39
N VAL A 174 -8.47 -11.09 -6.29
CA VAL A 174 -8.33 -11.81 -7.56
C VAL A 174 -7.08 -12.65 -7.48
N PHE A 175 -7.25 -13.97 -7.53
CA PHE A 175 -6.12 -14.90 -7.54
C PHE A 175 -5.60 -15.02 -8.98
N VAL A 176 -4.29 -14.87 -9.13
CA VAL A 176 -3.58 -15.02 -10.41
C VAL A 176 -2.62 -16.21 -10.30
N LYS A 177 -2.37 -16.87 -11.44
CA LYS A 177 -1.40 -17.98 -11.53
C LYS A 177 -0.01 -17.46 -11.85
#